data_7cde454392d7650254f1b7d11ffa290b
#
_entry.id   7cde454392d7650254f1b7d11ffa290b
#
_cell.length_a   1.000
_cell.length_b   1.000
_cell.length_c   1.000
_cell.angle_alpha   90.00
_cell.angle_beta   90.00
_cell.angle_gamma   90.00
#
_symmetry.space_group_name_H-M   'P 1'
#
loop_
_entity.id
_entity.type
_entity.pdbx_description
1 polymer ?
#
loop_
_entity_poly.entity_id
_entity_poly.type
_entity_poly.pdbx_seq_one_letter_code
_entity_poly.pdbx_strand_id
1 'polypeptide(L)'
;TLTARCTYRIDGQGLTIEMQATTNAPTIVNLVNHAYFNLAGQGSGDIMGQHLQIDADHYLPVDAQLIPTGDLKPVANTAFDFRQPRPIGVRLPGPKAFDHNLCLSAPLGTDGLRPCLIATDPASGRRMTLSTTEPGVQLYTGAHFDGGPGKAGARYPRFAGFAVETQRFPDSPNHPEFPSPRLDPGQAYRHL
;
A
#
# COMPACT_ATOMS: atom_id res chain seq x y z
N THR A 1 -3.06 -4.05 27.26
CA THR A 1 -2.97 -2.71 26.64
C THR A 1 -1.94 -2.73 25.53
N LEU A 2 -2.29 -2.25 24.34
CA LEU A 2 -1.38 -1.92 23.25
C LEU A 2 -1.13 -0.41 23.28
N THR A 3 0.14 -0.01 23.24
CA THR A 3 0.54 1.41 23.09
C THR A 3 1.16 1.58 21.71
N ALA A 4 0.61 2.46 20.88
CA ALA A 4 1.11 2.75 19.56
C ALA A 4 1.54 4.22 19.43
N ARG A 5 2.61 4.46 18.65
CA ARG A 5 3.10 5.79 18.29
C ARG A 5 3.29 5.86 16.79
N CYS A 6 2.80 6.93 16.18
CA CYS A 6 3.08 7.26 14.78
C CYS A 6 3.84 8.58 14.73
N THR A 7 4.98 8.59 14.04
CA THR A 7 5.85 9.77 13.90
C THR A 7 5.99 10.10 12.43
N TYR A 8 5.65 11.32 12.06
CA TYR A 8 5.87 11.90 10.74
C TYR A 8 7.08 12.83 10.79
N ARG A 9 8.04 12.63 9.89
CA ARG A 9 9.20 13.49 9.73
C ARG A 9 9.33 13.92 8.27
N ILE A 10 9.49 15.21 8.06
CA ILE A 10 9.79 15.77 6.73
C ILE A 10 11.25 16.22 6.74
N ASP A 11 12.01 15.77 5.75
CA ASP A 11 13.40 16.15 5.53
C ASP A 11 13.61 16.40 4.03
N GLY A 12 13.80 17.66 3.68
CA GLY A 12 13.86 18.07 2.28
C GLY A 12 12.58 17.70 1.52
N GLN A 13 12.70 16.80 0.56
CA GLN A 13 11.58 16.27 -0.23
C GLN A 13 11.09 14.91 0.28
N GLY A 14 11.68 14.41 1.36
CA GLY A 14 11.36 13.11 1.94
C GLY A 14 10.31 13.23 3.07
N LEU A 15 9.39 12.27 3.10
CA LEU A 15 8.48 12.03 4.21
C LEU A 15 8.77 10.65 4.79
N THR A 16 9.17 10.61 6.06
CA THR A 16 9.29 9.35 6.82
C THR A 16 8.08 9.21 7.73
N ILE A 17 7.45 8.05 7.69
CA ILE A 17 6.34 7.67 8.57
C ILE A 17 6.81 6.46 9.36
N GLU A 18 7.02 6.64 10.67
CA GLU A 18 7.43 5.56 11.57
C GLU A 18 6.29 5.20 12.50
N MET A 19 5.89 3.95 12.48
CA MET A 19 4.88 3.39 13.37
C MET A 19 5.53 2.38 14.31
N GLN A 20 5.34 2.58 15.60
CA GLN A 20 5.88 1.73 16.66
C GLN A 20 4.76 1.27 17.57
N ALA A 21 4.86 0.04 18.11
CA ALA A 21 3.95 -0.42 19.14
C ALA A 21 4.64 -1.34 20.13
N THR A 22 4.15 -1.32 21.37
CA THR A 22 4.48 -2.25 22.45
C THR A 22 3.20 -2.74 23.13
N THR A 23 3.28 -3.90 23.77
CA THR A 23 2.11 -4.51 24.43
C THR A 23 2.47 -5.11 25.78
N ASN A 24 1.48 -5.21 26.68
CA ASN A 24 1.59 -5.93 27.96
C ASN A 24 0.94 -7.31 27.94
N ALA A 25 0.35 -7.74 26.83
CA ALA A 25 -0.19 -9.08 26.59
C ALA A 25 -0.03 -9.44 25.11
N PRO A 26 0.11 -10.73 24.74
CA PRO A 26 0.18 -11.13 23.34
C PRO A 26 -1.00 -10.56 22.53
N THR A 27 -0.69 -10.02 21.36
CA THR A 27 -1.68 -9.43 20.46
C THR A 27 -1.20 -9.49 19.00
N ILE A 28 -2.03 -9.04 18.08
CA ILE A 28 -1.67 -8.85 16.67
C ILE A 28 -1.59 -7.36 16.35
N VAL A 29 -0.62 -6.96 15.49
CA VAL A 29 -0.40 -5.57 15.08
C VAL A 29 -0.08 -5.53 13.59
N ASN A 30 -0.84 -4.70 12.86
CA ASN A 30 -0.58 -4.37 11.47
C ASN A 30 -1.07 -2.93 11.24
N LEU A 31 -0.18 -1.96 11.44
CA LEU A 31 -0.50 -0.54 11.29
C LEU A 31 -0.18 -0.10 9.85
N VAL A 32 -1.03 0.72 9.27
CA VAL A 32 -0.83 1.24 7.92
C VAL A 32 -1.04 2.75 7.86
N ASN A 33 -0.40 3.41 6.90
CA ASN A 33 -0.74 4.77 6.50
C ASN A 33 -1.66 4.71 5.28
N HIS A 34 -2.89 5.18 5.40
CA HIS A 34 -3.90 5.14 4.35
C HIS A 34 -4.07 6.50 3.66
N ALA A 35 -2.96 7.20 3.40
CA ALA A 35 -3.01 8.45 2.63
C ALA A 35 -3.33 8.18 1.16
N TYR A 36 -4.13 9.07 0.57
CA TYR A 36 -4.43 9.04 -0.86
C TYR A 36 -3.54 10.02 -1.62
N PHE A 37 -3.01 9.56 -2.75
CA PHE A 37 -2.13 10.32 -3.62
C PHE A 37 -2.76 10.55 -4.98
N ASN A 38 -2.57 11.76 -5.51
CA ASN A 38 -2.76 12.08 -6.91
C ASN A 38 -1.62 13.00 -7.34
N LEU A 39 -0.68 12.48 -8.13
CA LEU A 39 0.54 13.21 -8.49
C LEU A 39 0.27 14.35 -9.46
N ALA A 40 -0.86 14.36 -10.16
CA ALA A 40 -1.30 15.51 -10.93
C ALA A 40 -1.74 16.69 -10.05
N GLY A 41 -2.07 16.42 -8.78
CA GLY A 41 -2.50 17.41 -7.78
C GLY A 41 -3.95 17.24 -7.36
N GLN A 42 -4.33 17.94 -6.29
CA GLN A 42 -5.70 17.90 -5.79
C GLN A 42 -6.68 18.47 -6.84
N GLY A 43 -7.76 17.75 -7.07
CA GLY A 43 -8.83 18.19 -8.00
C GLY A 43 -8.47 18.08 -9.48
N SER A 44 -7.36 17.44 -9.84
CA SER A 44 -6.90 17.28 -11.22
C SER A 44 -7.56 16.11 -11.98
N GLY A 45 -8.63 15.53 -11.44
CA GLY A 45 -9.32 14.39 -12.06
C GLY A 45 -8.84 13.05 -11.53
N ASP A 46 -8.88 12.03 -12.39
CA ASP A 46 -8.55 10.66 -12.02
C ASP A 46 -7.03 10.35 -12.14
N ILE A 47 -6.66 9.19 -11.60
CA ILE A 47 -5.26 8.71 -11.55
C ILE A 47 -4.95 7.68 -12.66
N MET A 48 -5.87 7.43 -13.60
CA MET A 48 -5.75 6.32 -14.54
C MET A 48 -4.57 6.46 -15.50
N GLY A 49 -4.15 7.69 -15.82
CA GLY A 49 -2.98 7.99 -16.65
C GLY A 49 -1.65 7.97 -15.89
N GLN A 50 -1.67 7.91 -14.57
CA GLN A 50 -0.44 7.86 -13.76
C GLN A 50 0.17 6.47 -13.82
N HIS A 51 1.50 6.40 -13.84
CA HIS A 51 2.23 5.14 -13.96
C HIS A 51 2.64 4.64 -12.60
N LEU A 52 2.50 3.34 -12.38
CA LEU A 52 3.06 2.63 -11.24
C LEU A 52 4.08 1.59 -11.70
N GLN A 53 5.13 1.42 -10.88
CA GLN A 53 6.02 0.28 -10.87
C GLN A 53 6.08 -0.25 -9.44
N ILE A 54 5.85 -1.55 -9.24
CA ILE A 54 5.85 -2.19 -7.92
C ILE A 54 6.74 -3.43 -8.00
N ASP A 55 7.68 -3.54 -7.08
CA ASP A 55 8.61 -4.67 -6.99
C ASP A 55 7.96 -5.85 -6.26
N ALA A 56 7.04 -6.53 -6.96
CA ALA A 56 6.31 -7.67 -6.44
C ALA A 56 6.12 -8.75 -7.51
N ASP A 57 6.47 -9.99 -7.19
CA ASP A 57 6.25 -11.14 -8.08
C ASP A 57 4.92 -11.85 -7.84
N HIS A 58 4.30 -11.63 -6.68
CA HIS A 58 3.05 -12.27 -6.29
C HIS A 58 2.06 -11.25 -5.72
N TYR A 59 0.80 -11.62 -5.73
CA TYR A 59 -0.28 -10.91 -5.05
C TYR A 59 -1.15 -11.90 -4.28
N LEU A 60 -1.91 -11.41 -3.30
CA LEU A 60 -2.89 -12.20 -2.57
C LEU A 60 -4.24 -12.09 -3.29
N PRO A 61 -4.77 -13.21 -3.86
CA PRO A 61 -6.14 -13.23 -4.34
C PRO A 61 -7.12 -13.16 -3.17
N VAL A 62 -8.28 -12.55 -3.43
CA VAL A 62 -9.33 -12.38 -2.42
C VAL A 62 -10.62 -13.06 -2.89
N ASP A 63 -11.45 -13.44 -1.92
CA ASP A 63 -12.79 -13.94 -2.15
C ASP A 63 -13.80 -12.82 -2.44
N ALA A 64 -15.09 -13.15 -2.49
CA ALA A 64 -16.16 -12.19 -2.75
C ALA A 64 -16.35 -11.14 -1.63
N GLN A 65 -15.86 -11.43 -0.43
CA GLN A 65 -15.84 -10.56 0.75
C GLN A 65 -14.57 -9.73 0.85
N LEU A 66 -13.65 -9.84 -0.12
CA LEU A 66 -12.34 -9.21 -0.15
C LEU A 66 -11.36 -9.72 0.92
N ILE A 67 -11.58 -10.95 1.40
CA ILE A 67 -10.67 -11.62 2.34
C ILE A 67 -9.66 -12.45 1.53
N PRO A 68 -8.35 -12.40 1.86
CA PRO A 68 -7.36 -13.26 1.21
C PRO A 68 -7.70 -14.75 1.30
N THR A 69 -7.47 -15.47 0.19
CA THR A 69 -7.75 -16.92 0.14
C THR A 69 -6.64 -17.78 0.75
N GLY A 70 -5.51 -17.19 1.14
CA GLY A 70 -4.31 -17.89 1.58
C GLY A 70 -3.31 -18.17 0.46
N ASP A 71 -3.73 -18.13 -0.80
CA ASP A 71 -2.84 -18.36 -1.93
C ASP A 71 -1.91 -17.16 -2.17
N LEU A 72 -0.71 -17.43 -2.70
CA LEU A 72 0.16 -16.46 -3.36
C LEU A 72 0.14 -16.71 -4.86
N LYS A 73 -0.43 -15.82 -5.65
CA LYS A 73 -0.50 -15.97 -7.11
C LYS A 73 0.52 -15.08 -7.81
N PRO A 74 1.22 -15.59 -8.84
CA PRO A 74 2.16 -14.78 -9.60
C PRO A 74 1.43 -13.63 -10.30
N VAL A 75 2.06 -12.45 -10.33
CA VAL A 75 1.54 -11.28 -11.04
C VAL A 75 1.66 -11.39 -12.55
N ALA A 76 2.60 -12.22 -13.03
CA ALA A 76 2.92 -12.38 -14.45
C ALA A 76 1.66 -12.67 -15.28
N ASN A 77 1.49 -11.94 -16.40
CA ASN A 77 0.33 -12.03 -17.32
C ASN A 77 -1.02 -11.65 -16.70
N THR A 78 -1.05 -11.05 -15.50
CA THR A 78 -2.27 -10.57 -14.83
C THR A 78 -2.38 -9.04 -14.87
N ALA A 79 -3.51 -8.52 -14.38
CA ALA A 79 -3.69 -7.09 -14.14
C ALA A 79 -2.78 -6.54 -13.04
N PHE A 80 -2.22 -7.39 -12.19
CA PHE A 80 -1.35 -7.03 -11.07
C PHE A 80 0.12 -6.91 -11.44
N ASP A 81 0.51 -7.18 -12.69
CA ASP A 81 1.90 -7.09 -13.12
C ASP A 81 2.35 -5.63 -13.32
N PHE A 82 2.87 -5.05 -12.25
CA PHE A 82 3.47 -3.71 -12.22
C PHE A 82 5.01 -3.76 -12.13
N ARG A 83 5.65 -4.89 -12.41
CA ARG A 83 7.12 -5.01 -12.38
C ARG A 83 7.80 -4.09 -13.38
N GLN A 84 7.13 -3.73 -14.46
CA GLN A 84 7.52 -2.65 -15.36
C GLN A 84 6.57 -1.46 -15.22
N PRO A 85 7.06 -0.21 -15.37
CA PRO A 85 6.22 0.96 -15.27
C PRO A 85 5.07 0.92 -16.29
N ARG A 86 3.84 1.11 -15.82
CA ARG A 86 2.67 1.19 -16.71
C ARG A 86 1.55 2.05 -16.13
N PRO A 87 0.67 2.62 -16.98
CA PRO A 87 -0.50 3.36 -16.50
C PRO A 87 -1.43 2.47 -15.66
N ILE A 88 -2.00 3.04 -14.61
CA ILE A 88 -2.94 2.36 -13.70
C ILE A 88 -4.15 1.83 -14.50
N GLY A 89 -4.70 2.64 -15.42
CA GLY A 89 -5.93 2.37 -16.13
C GLY A 89 -5.84 1.37 -17.28
N VAL A 90 -4.63 0.96 -17.70
CA VAL A 90 -4.47 0.11 -18.91
C VAL A 90 -5.08 -1.28 -18.74
N ARG A 91 -5.04 -1.85 -17.55
CA ARG A 91 -5.55 -3.20 -17.28
C ARG A 91 -6.07 -3.30 -15.86
N LEU A 92 -7.36 -3.13 -15.67
CA LEU A 92 -8.00 -3.26 -14.37
C LEU A 92 -8.42 -4.71 -14.13
N PRO A 93 -8.31 -5.22 -12.87
CA PRO A 93 -8.67 -6.60 -12.54
C PRO A 93 -10.18 -6.85 -12.52
N GLY A 94 -10.99 -5.81 -12.68
CA GLY A 94 -12.45 -5.88 -12.69
C GLY A 94 -13.10 -4.53 -12.36
N PRO A 95 -14.40 -4.47 -12.16
CA PRO A 95 -15.13 -3.22 -11.94
C PRO A 95 -14.77 -2.52 -10.61
N LYS A 96 -14.28 -3.26 -9.63
CA LYS A 96 -13.78 -2.71 -8.36
C LYS A 96 -12.34 -2.20 -8.45
N ALA A 97 -11.68 -2.39 -9.61
CA ALA A 97 -10.29 -2.04 -9.86
C ALA A 97 -9.33 -2.67 -8.84
N PHE A 98 -8.25 -1.97 -8.44
CA PHE A 98 -7.29 -2.54 -7.50
C PHE A 98 -7.72 -2.27 -6.05
N ASP A 99 -7.71 -3.32 -5.25
CA ASP A 99 -7.83 -3.34 -3.80
C ASP A 99 -7.22 -4.67 -3.30
N HIS A 100 -5.92 -4.82 -3.52
CA HIS A 100 -5.21 -6.08 -3.31
C HIS A 100 -3.82 -5.86 -2.73
N ASN A 101 -3.39 -6.80 -1.90
CA ASN A 101 -2.01 -6.82 -1.42
C ASN A 101 -1.07 -7.45 -2.45
N LEU A 102 -0.01 -6.72 -2.81
CA LEU A 102 1.12 -7.23 -3.57
C LEU A 102 2.24 -7.63 -2.62
N CYS A 103 2.83 -8.80 -2.84
CA CYS A 103 3.90 -9.37 -2.02
C CYS A 103 5.24 -8.87 -2.57
N LEU A 104 5.94 -8.02 -1.79
CA LEU A 104 7.18 -7.39 -2.20
C LEU A 104 8.32 -8.40 -2.32
N SER A 105 9.05 -8.37 -3.43
CA SER A 105 10.10 -9.34 -3.77
C SER A 105 11.48 -8.90 -3.31
N ALA A 106 11.76 -7.60 -3.27
CA ALA A 106 13.07 -7.11 -2.88
C ALA A 106 13.43 -7.48 -1.44
N PRO A 107 14.67 -7.91 -1.18
CA PRO A 107 15.16 -8.11 0.18
C PRO A 107 15.28 -6.75 0.90
N LEU A 108 15.35 -6.81 2.24
CA LEU A 108 15.73 -5.64 3.03
C LEU A 108 17.19 -5.25 2.75
N GLY A 109 17.41 -3.97 2.49
CA GLY A 109 18.73 -3.38 2.38
C GLY A 109 19.44 -3.28 3.74
N THR A 110 20.66 -2.75 3.74
CA THR A 110 21.47 -2.55 4.96
C THR A 110 20.86 -1.51 5.90
N ASP A 111 20.02 -0.63 5.40
CA ASP A 111 19.23 0.36 6.15
C ASP A 111 17.93 -0.22 6.72
N GLY A 112 17.64 -1.50 6.47
CA GLY A 112 16.43 -2.20 6.90
C GLY A 112 15.20 -1.89 6.03
N LEU A 113 15.36 -1.18 4.91
CA LEU A 113 14.27 -0.87 3.99
C LEU A 113 14.39 -1.71 2.71
N ARG A 114 13.26 -1.95 2.08
CA ARG A 114 13.19 -2.52 0.73
C ARG A 114 12.50 -1.55 -0.21
N PRO A 115 12.92 -1.47 -1.49
CA PRO A 115 12.14 -0.80 -2.51
C PRO A 115 10.73 -1.39 -2.57
N CYS A 116 9.74 -0.52 -2.72
CA CYS A 116 8.33 -0.94 -2.79
C CYS A 116 7.71 -0.48 -4.11
N LEU A 117 7.70 0.83 -4.34
CA LEU A 117 6.93 1.40 -5.42
C LEU A 117 7.59 2.66 -5.98
N ILE A 118 7.42 2.86 -7.29
CA ILE A 118 7.63 4.12 -7.97
C ILE A 118 6.31 4.53 -8.63
N ALA A 119 5.82 5.73 -8.32
CA ALA A 119 4.70 6.34 -9.01
C ALA A 119 5.16 7.58 -9.76
N THR A 120 4.66 7.78 -10.98
CA THR A 120 4.95 8.98 -11.79
C THR A 120 3.69 9.49 -12.46
N ASP A 121 3.57 10.81 -12.56
CA ASP A 121 2.58 11.45 -13.41
C ASP A 121 3.27 12.08 -14.61
N PRO A 122 3.07 11.56 -15.83
CA PRO A 122 3.74 12.06 -17.02
C PRO A 122 3.41 13.53 -17.34
N ALA A 123 2.21 13.99 -16.97
CA ALA A 123 1.77 15.35 -17.31
C ALA A 123 2.43 16.40 -16.40
N SER A 124 2.53 16.15 -15.10
CA SER A 124 3.15 17.09 -14.16
C SER A 124 4.65 16.87 -13.95
N GLY A 125 5.18 15.71 -14.38
CA GLY A 125 6.55 15.28 -14.12
C GLY A 125 6.82 14.88 -12.66
N ARG A 126 5.81 14.87 -11.79
CA ARG A 126 6.00 14.48 -10.40
C ARG A 126 6.26 12.98 -10.26
N ARG A 127 7.17 12.66 -9.36
CA ARG A 127 7.55 11.28 -9.04
C ARG A 127 7.53 11.08 -7.53
N MET A 128 7.00 9.94 -7.10
CA MET A 128 7.06 9.44 -5.74
C MET A 128 7.79 8.09 -5.74
N THR A 129 8.72 7.91 -4.81
CA THR A 129 9.35 6.62 -4.51
C THR A 129 9.00 6.22 -3.10
N LEU A 130 8.67 4.96 -2.89
CA LEU A 130 8.33 4.41 -1.59
C LEU A 130 9.26 3.25 -1.27
N SER A 131 9.80 3.23 -0.05
CA SER A 131 10.52 2.10 0.55
C SER A 131 9.91 1.77 1.90
N THR A 132 10.02 0.53 2.35
CA THR A 132 9.37 0.07 3.58
C THR A 132 10.13 -1.08 4.24
N THR A 133 9.87 -1.30 5.52
CA THR A 133 10.26 -2.50 6.26
C THR A 133 9.30 -3.68 6.03
N GLU A 134 8.10 -3.43 5.52
CA GLU A 134 7.01 -4.41 5.45
C GLU A 134 7.12 -5.34 4.24
N PRO A 135 6.56 -6.57 4.32
CA PRO A 135 6.64 -7.56 3.26
C PRO A 135 5.63 -7.35 2.12
N GLY A 136 4.65 -6.49 2.30
CA GLY A 136 3.58 -6.28 1.32
C GLY A 136 3.14 -4.84 1.21
N VAL A 137 2.39 -4.56 0.16
CA VAL A 137 1.73 -3.28 -0.07
C VAL A 137 0.32 -3.48 -0.63
N GLN A 138 -0.68 -2.93 0.03
CA GLN A 138 -2.02 -2.83 -0.54
C GLN A 138 -2.04 -1.70 -1.56
N LEU A 139 -2.48 -2.00 -2.76
CA LEU A 139 -2.80 -1.01 -3.78
C LEU A 139 -4.30 -0.85 -3.84
N TYR A 140 -4.80 0.32 -3.47
CA TYR A 140 -6.20 0.70 -3.62
C TYR A 140 -6.33 1.93 -4.53
N THR A 141 -7.18 1.88 -5.53
CA THR A 141 -7.29 2.92 -6.57
C THR A 141 -8.52 3.81 -6.43
N GLY A 142 -9.11 3.90 -5.24
CA GLY A 142 -10.23 4.81 -4.98
C GLY A 142 -11.52 4.46 -5.75
N ALA A 143 -11.73 3.17 -6.05
CA ALA A 143 -12.88 2.72 -6.83
C ALA A 143 -14.24 2.95 -6.14
N HIS A 144 -14.25 3.12 -4.83
CA HIS A 144 -15.46 3.38 -4.03
C HIS A 144 -15.68 4.87 -3.71
N PHE A 145 -14.85 5.78 -4.22
CA PHE A 145 -15.12 7.21 -4.09
C PHE A 145 -16.41 7.57 -4.83
N ASP A 146 -17.29 8.27 -4.14
CA ASP A 146 -18.64 8.60 -4.61
C ASP A 146 -18.86 10.11 -4.85
N GLY A 147 -17.78 10.90 -4.84
CA GLY A 147 -17.86 12.35 -4.95
C GLY A 147 -18.10 13.04 -3.61
N GLY A 148 -17.80 12.39 -2.50
CA GLY A 148 -17.86 12.97 -1.16
C GLY A 148 -17.05 14.27 -1.03
N PRO A 149 -17.33 15.10 0.01
CA PRO A 149 -16.67 16.39 0.21
C PRO A 149 -15.18 16.21 0.54
N GLY A 150 -14.36 17.04 -0.05
CA GLY A 150 -12.92 17.10 0.14
C GLY A 150 -12.43 18.47 0.58
N LYS A 151 -11.11 18.69 0.53
CA LYS A 151 -10.46 19.94 0.90
C LYS A 151 -10.97 21.10 0.03
N ALA A 152 -11.18 22.27 0.66
CA ALA A 152 -11.57 23.51 -0.02
C ALA A 152 -12.83 23.36 -0.93
N GLY A 153 -13.79 22.52 -0.53
CA GLY A 153 -15.02 22.30 -1.29
C GLY A 153 -14.87 21.40 -2.52
N ALA A 154 -13.68 20.82 -2.75
CA ALA A 154 -13.48 19.83 -3.80
C ALA A 154 -14.33 18.58 -3.54
N ARG A 155 -14.65 17.88 -4.61
CA ARG A 155 -15.26 16.55 -4.54
C ARG A 155 -14.30 15.53 -5.14
N TYR A 156 -14.25 14.34 -4.53
CA TYR A 156 -13.37 13.28 -4.98
C TYR A 156 -14.20 12.18 -5.67
N PRO A 157 -14.31 12.23 -7.00
CA PRO A 157 -15.00 11.19 -7.76
C PRO A 157 -14.17 9.89 -7.75
N ARG A 158 -14.79 8.84 -8.23
CA ARG A 158 -14.14 7.55 -8.45
C ARG A 158 -12.79 7.74 -9.12
N PHE A 159 -11.75 7.07 -8.59
CA PHE A 159 -10.37 7.15 -9.07
C PHE A 159 -9.66 8.50 -8.87
N ALA A 160 -10.17 9.38 -8.02
CA ALA A 160 -9.51 10.67 -7.75
C ALA A 160 -8.16 10.56 -7.02
N GLY A 161 -7.82 9.39 -6.49
CA GLY A 161 -6.56 9.12 -5.82
C GLY A 161 -6.33 7.62 -5.63
N PHE A 162 -5.07 7.24 -5.40
CA PHE A 162 -4.70 5.89 -5.01
C PHE A 162 -4.08 5.88 -3.62
N ALA A 163 -4.28 4.80 -2.86
CA ALA A 163 -3.55 4.52 -1.63
C ALA A 163 -2.52 3.40 -1.86
N VAL A 164 -1.39 3.51 -1.19
CA VAL A 164 -0.31 2.52 -1.13
C VAL A 164 0.02 2.30 0.34
N GLU A 165 -0.44 1.16 0.84
CA GLU A 165 -0.47 0.86 2.26
C GLU A 165 0.52 -0.25 2.53
N THR A 166 1.75 0.12 2.88
CA THR A 166 2.76 -0.89 3.25
C THR A 166 2.33 -1.59 4.53
N GLN A 167 2.40 -2.93 4.55
CA GLN A 167 1.81 -3.72 5.62
C GLN A 167 2.33 -5.16 5.66
N ARG A 168 2.03 -5.89 6.73
CA ARG A 168 1.98 -7.34 6.74
C ARG A 168 0.78 -7.82 5.94
N PHE A 169 0.83 -9.06 5.48
CA PHE A 169 -0.26 -9.59 4.65
C PHE A 169 -1.59 -9.57 5.41
N PRO A 170 -2.68 -9.08 4.79
CA PRO A 170 -4.00 -9.14 5.39
C PRO A 170 -4.37 -10.59 5.71
N ASP A 171 -5.16 -10.80 6.76
CA ASP A 171 -5.61 -12.09 7.28
C ASP A 171 -4.49 -13.05 7.77
N SER A 172 -3.26 -12.53 7.96
CA SER A 172 -2.13 -13.33 8.46
C SER A 172 -2.40 -14.15 9.73
N PRO A 173 -3.26 -13.73 10.68
CA PRO A 173 -3.56 -14.57 11.84
C PRO A 173 -4.18 -15.93 11.50
N ASN A 174 -4.86 -16.04 10.36
CA ASN A 174 -5.52 -17.25 9.89
C ASN A 174 -4.66 -18.07 8.91
N HIS A 175 -3.50 -17.52 8.51
CA HIS A 175 -2.57 -18.11 7.54
C HIS A 175 -1.17 -18.25 8.14
N PRO A 176 -0.83 -19.38 8.79
CA PRO A 176 0.47 -19.58 9.46
C PRO A 176 1.68 -19.43 8.53
N GLU A 177 1.50 -19.62 7.22
CA GLU A 177 2.53 -19.46 6.19
C GLU A 177 2.82 -17.98 5.86
N PHE A 178 1.94 -17.05 6.26
CA PHE A 178 2.16 -15.63 6.08
C PHE A 178 3.06 -15.05 7.17
N PRO A 179 3.74 -13.90 6.92
CA PRO A 179 4.52 -13.22 7.95
C PRO A 179 3.67 -12.89 9.16
N SER A 180 4.04 -13.42 10.33
CA SER A 180 3.24 -13.29 11.55
C SER A 180 3.04 -11.84 11.99
N PRO A 181 1.81 -11.41 12.29
CA PRO A 181 1.52 -10.08 12.83
C PRO A 181 1.59 -10.05 14.37
N ARG A 182 1.98 -11.15 15.00
CA ARG A 182 2.01 -11.31 16.46
C ARG A 182 3.05 -10.39 17.09
N LEU A 183 2.65 -9.76 18.18
CA LEU A 183 3.51 -8.98 19.08
C LEU A 183 3.35 -9.50 20.51
N ASP A 184 4.46 -9.90 21.10
CA ASP A 184 4.49 -10.38 22.49
C ASP A 184 5.05 -9.30 23.44
N PRO A 185 4.73 -9.37 24.76
CA PRO A 185 5.33 -8.51 25.77
C PRO A 185 6.86 -8.54 25.71
N GLY A 186 7.49 -7.38 25.82
CA GLY A 186 8.94 -7.24 25.71
C GLY A 186 9.47 -7.09 24.28
N GLN A 187 8.63 -7.28 23.26
CA GLN A 187 8.96 -7.00 21.87
C GLN A 187 8.48 -5.60 21.49
N ALA A 188 9.08 -5.04 20.43
CA ALA A 188 8.64 -3.81 19.79
C ALA A 188 8.28 -4.07 18.33
N TYR A 189 7.08 -3.67 17.94
CA TYR A 189 6.70 -3.53 16.52
C TYR A 189 7.30 -2.24 15.99
N ARG A 190 7.88 -2.30 14.81
CA ARG A 190 8.39 -1.13 14.09
C ARG A 190 8.12 -1.28 12.61
N HIS A 191 7.50 -0.24 12.02
CA HIS A 191 7.19 -0.13 10.61
C HIS A 191 7.63 1.25 10.11
N LEU A 192 8.38 1.26 9.02
CA LEU A 192 8.79 2.44 8.26
C LEU A 192 8.27 2.35 6.83
#